data_fa8c44d58debd16dde35ae09e9f21091
#
_entry.id   fa8c44d58debd16dde35ae09e9f21091
#
_cell.length_a   1.000
_cell.length_b   1.000
_cell.length_c   1.000
_cell.angle_alpha   90.00
_cell.angle_beta   90.00
_cell.angle_gamma   90.00
#
_symmetry.space_group_name_H-M   'P 1'
#
loop_
_entity.id
_entity.type
_entity.pdbx_description
1 polymer ?
#
loop_
_entity_poly.entity_id
_entity_poly.type
_entity_poly.pdbx_seq_one_letter_code
_entity_poly.pdbx_strand_id
1 'polypeptide(L)'
;FVEANGRVIRSFLFSDVEQAFATDDITLMSAHLLKGIKRMALGRSTANDGANFLYVVNADGTIAVLNTLRSQNLQAWSHFTTAGQFLDVAVLGEETYVVTKRTLGGAASYMLEKLDSALLTDAAISQEAATPQQAWSGFNHLEGEDISLVGDGFVLADANVSGGAVTTDEAVSTLQGGMAFNVTVETLPLVASFNSGMMGERRRLVAANFLFEQTGNIWVEAGKSLIKPSFRSFGSNMLDTPPANISGWLKVPLGGLSRAPKLTITQPQPAPFHLLSLTIELGV
;
A
#
# COMPACT_ATOMS: atom_id res chain seq x y z
N PHE A 1 23.74 -7.68 2.91
CA PHE A 1 23.83 -8.41 4.18
C PHE A 1 23.27 -7.59 5.34
N VAL A 2 22.93 -8.28 6.41
CA VAL A 2 22.40 -7.68 7.65
C VAL A 2 23.55 -7.52 8.64
N GLU A 3 23.64 -6.37 9.29
CA GLU A 3 24.54 -6.19 10.43
C GLU A 3 24.11 -7.01 11.65
N ALA A 4 25.05 -7.28 12.56
CA ALA A 4 24.83 -8.09 13.74
C ALA A 4 23.72 -7.57 14.68
N ASN A 5 23.42 -6.26 14.62
CA ASN A 5 22.34 -5.64 15.39
C ASN A 5 20.93 -5.90 14.82
N GLY A 6 20.82 -6.50 13.62
CA GLY A 6 19.55 -6.80 12.94
C GLY A 6 18.72 -5.58 12.53
N ARG A 7 19.33 -4.41 12.42
CA ARG A 7 18.64 -3.13 12.10
C ARG A 7 19.17 -2.42 10.88
N VAL A 8 20.29 -2.87 10.34
CA VAL A 8 20.97 -2.25 9.19
C VAL A 8 21.20 -3.29 8.12
N ILE A 9 20.86 -2.96 6.90
CA ILE A 9 21.16 -3.75 5.71
C ILE A 9 22.17 -2.97 4.88
N ARG A 10 23.25 -3.66 4.51
CA ARG A 10 24.28 -3.10 3.63
C ARG A 10 24.29 -3.80 2.30
N SER A 11 24.49 -3.04 1.24
CA SER A 11 24.90 -3.56 -0.05
C SER A 11 26.40 -3.95 0.00
N PHE A 12 26.78 -4.88 -0.85
CA PHE A 12 28.18 -5.31 -0.98
C PHE A 12 28.51 -5.35 -2.47
N LEU A 13 29.43 -4.50 -2.89
CA LEU A 13 29.80 -4.29 -4.27
C LEU A 13 31.31 -4.19 -4.42
N PHE A 14 31.82 -4.73 -5.52
CA PHE A 14 33.18 -4.42 -5.96
C PHE A 14 33.19 -3.07 -6.66
N SER A 15 34.07 -2.16 -6.23
CA SER A 15 34.28 -0.87 -6.83
C SER A 15 35.55 -0.93 -7.70
N ASP A 16 35.38 -0.79 -9.01
CA ASP A 16 36.51 -0.79 -9.96
C ASP A 16 37.46 0.40 -9.73
N VAL A 17 36.91 1.51 -9.21
CA VAL A 17 37.68 2.72 -8.93
C VAL A 17 38.59 2.52 -7.73
N GLU A 18 38.09 1.88 -6.69
CA GLU A 18 38.83 1.62 -5.43
C GLU A 18 39.58 0.29 -5.47
N GLN A 19 39.34 -0.55 -6.50
CA GLN A 19 39.83 -1.93 -6.61
C GLN A 19 39.60 -2.76 -5.33
N ALA A 20 38.49 -2.47 -4.64
CA ALA A 20 38.13 -3.06 -3.38
C ALA A 20 36.61 -3.27 -3.28
N PHE A 21 36.19 -4.09 -2.34
CA PHE A 21 34.78 -4.21 -2.02
C PHE A 21 34.35 -3.06 -1.12
N ALA A 22 33.35 -2.31 -1.58
CA ALA A 22 32.70 -1.25 -0.83
C ALA A 22 31.36 -1.75 -0.24
N THR A 23 30.98 -1.17 0.88
CA THR A 23 29.68 -1.46 1.54
C THR A 23 28.94 -0.18 1.82
N ASP A 24 27.71 -0.07 1.29
CA ASP A 24 26.85 1.09 1.52
C ASP A 24 25.66 0.70 2.41
N ASP A 25 25.32 1.57 3.36
CA ASP A 25 24.11 1.43 4.14
C ASP A 25 22.89 1.84 3.30
N ILE A 26 22.11 0.85 2.89
CA ILE A 26 20.89 1.08 2.11
C ILE A 26 19.65 1.36 2.97
N THR A 27 19.81 1.39 4.28
CA THR A 27 18.75 1.60 5.26
C THR A 27 18.83 2.91 6.02
N LEU A 28 19.84 3.73 5.72
CA LEU A 28 20.17 4.95 6.48
C LEU A 28 18.94 5.86 6.73
N MET A 29 18.13 6.09 5.71
CA MET A 29 16.93 6.93 5.81
C MET A 29 15.68 6.15 6.27
N SER A 30 15.73 4.83 6.32
CA SER A 30 14.58 3.94 6.55
C SER A 30 14.79 2.94 7.68
N ALA A 31 15.77 3.18 8.55
CA ALA A 31 16.10 2.30 9.67
C ALA A 31 14.91 2.04 10.62
N HIS A 32 13.96 2.97 10.70
CA HIS A 32 12.74 2.84 11.49
C HIS A 32 11.78 1.75 10.99
N LEU A 33 11.92 1.31 9.73
CA LEU A 33 11.14 0.22 9.14
C LEU A 33 11.71 -1.17 9.47
N LEU A 34 12.95 -1.23 9.98
CA LEU A 34 13.62 -2.47 10.32
C LEU A 34 13.55 -2.73 11.82
N LYS A 35 12.80 -3.76 12.20
CA LYS A 35 12.47 -4.06 13.60
C LYS A 35 12.91 -5.47 13.97
N GLY A 36 14.22 -5.73 13.88
CA GLY A 36 14.80 -7.04 14.16
C GLY A 36 14.53 -8.03 13.02
N ILE A 37 15.38 -7.99 12.02
CA ILE A 37 15.27 -8.78 10.79
C ILE A 37 15.33 -10.26 11.09
N LYS A 38 14.32 -11.01 10.64
CA LYS A 38 14.26 -12.47 10.78
C LYS A 38 14.58 -13.20 9.49
N ARG A 39 13.99 -12.74 8.38
CA ARG A 39 14.11 -13.38 7.07
C ARG A 39 14.24 -12.30 5.99
N MET A 40 14.85 -12.67 4.88
CA MET A 40 14.93 -11.83 3.70
C MET A 40 14.82 -12.69 2.44
N ALA A 41 14.13 -12.18 1.43
CA ALA A 41 14.09 -12.75 0.09
C ALA A 41 14.25 -11.65 -0.95
N LEU A 42 14.97 -11.93 -2.03
CA LEU A 42 15.22 -11.00 -3.12
C LEU A 42 14.48 -11.46 -4.37
N GLY A 43 13.50 -10.67 -4.81
CA GLY A 43 12.91 -10.76 -6.13
C GLY A 43 13.76 -9.97 -7.14
N ARG A 44 14.26 -10.63 -8.17
CA ARG A 44 15.02 -9.97 -9.23
C ARG A 44 14.06 -9.42 -10.27
N SER A 45 14.47 -8.32 -10.92
CA SER A 45 13.73 -7.79 -12.04
C SER A 45 13.61 -8.82 -13.15
N THR A 46 12.43 -8.89 -13.73
CA THR A 46 12.09 -9.73 -14.87
C THR A 46 11.91 -8.86 -16.11
N ALA A 47 11.55 -9.48 -17.25
CA ALA A 47 11.26 -8.74 -18.48
C ALA A 47 10.06 -7.77 -18.31
N ASN A 48 9.18 -8.05 -17.36
CA ASN A 48 7.96 -7.27 -17.10
C ASN A 48 8.14 -6.25 -15.96
N ASP A 49 9.03 -6.54 -15.00
CA ASP A 49 9.32 -5.69 -13.84
C ASP A 49 10.76 -5.18 -13.91
N GLY A 50 10.92 -3.89 -14.16
CA GLY A 50 12.23 -3.24 -14.28
C GLY A 50 13.01 -3.09 -12.95
N ALA A 51 12.40 -3.38 -11.80
CA ALA A 51 12.97 -3.18 -10.48
C ALA A 51 13.21 -4.49 -9.72
N ASN A 52 14.17 -4.48 -8.78
CA ASN A 52 14.35 -5.57 -7.84
C ASN A 52 13.65 -5.22 -6.53
N PHE A 53 13.02 -6.22 -5.92
CA PHE A 53 12.37 -6.09 -4.63
C PHE A 53 13.08 -6.93 -3.57
N LEU A 54 13.51 -6.30 -2.48
CA LEU A 54 14.01 -7.01 -1.30
C LEU A 54 12.92 -6.99 -0.23
N TYR A 55 12.42 -8.16 0.09
CA TYR A 55 11.44 -8.36 1.17
C TYR A 55 12.15 -8.71 2.46
N VAL A 56 11.83 -8.01 3.54
CA VAL A 56 12.47 -8.16 4.84
C VAL A 56 11.41 -8.37 5.91
N VAL A 57 11.32 -9.59 6.43
CA VAL A 57 10.39 -9.93 7.52
C VAL A 57 10.99 -9.50 8.85
N ASN A 58 10.27 -8.68 9.58
CA ASN A 58 10.62 -8.15 10.88
C ASN A 58 10.17 -9.06 12.05
N ALA A 59 10.75 -8.83 13.22
CA ALA A 59 10.38 -9.56 14.43
C ALA A 59 8.96 -9.25 14.92
N ASP A 60 8.43 -8.08 14.59
CA ASP A 60 7.06 -7.68 14.92
C ASP A 60 6.00 -8.24 13.95
N GLY A 61 6.42 -9.02 12.95
CA GLY A 61 5.53 -9.62 11.97
C GLY A 61 5.15 -8.72 10.80
N THR A 62 5.83 -7.61 10.62
CA THR A 62 5.69 -6.74 9.44
C THR A 62 6.73 -7.07 8.37
N ILE A 63 6.51 -6.63 7.13
CA ILE A 63 7.51 -6.71 6.06
C ILE A 63 7.92 -5.31 5.64
N ALA A 64 9.23 -5.03 5.66
CA ALA A 64 9.80 -3.89 4.97
C ALA A 64 10.19 -4.32 3.55
N VAL A 65 9.82 -3.54 2.55
CA VAL A 65 10.07 -3.83 1.13
C VAL A 65 10.93 -2.72 0.55
N LEU A 66 12.08 -3.08 0.02
CA LEU A 66 12.93 -2.18 -0.76
C LEU A 66 12.68 -2.41 -2.24
N ASN A 67 12.24 -1.38 -2.93
CA ASN A 67 12.29 -1.30 -4.38
C ASN A 67 13.61 -0.64 -4.80
N THR A 68 14.41 -1.34 -5.59
CA THR A 68 15.72 -0.81 -6.01
C THR A 68 15.98 -1.03 -7.49
N LEU A 69 16.42 0.04 -8.14
CA LEU A 69 16.90 0.05 -9.51
C LEU A 69 18.21 0.84 -9.56
N ARG A 70 19.34 0.12 -9.51
CA ARG A 70 20.67 0.73 -9.39
C ARG A 70 21.04 1.63 -10.57
N SER A 71 20.63 1.25 -11.78
CA SER A 71 20.88 2.05 -12.99
C SER A 71 20.28 3.46 -12.93
N GLN A 72 19.28 3.65 -12.09
CA GLN A 72 18.58 4.93 -11.88
C GLN A 72 18.76 5.50 -10.47
N ASN A 73 19.65 4.92 -9.65
CA ASN A 73 19.83 5.28 -8.25
C ASN A 73 18.52 5.27 -7.43
N LEU A 74 17.58 4.41 -7.81
CA LEU A 74 16.31 4.26 -7.09
C LEU A 74 16.51 3.36 -5.87
N GLN A 75 16.14 3.88 -4.71
CA GLN A 75 16.03 3.14 -3.45
C GLN A 75 14.80 3.66 -2.71
N ALA A 76 13.72 2.90 -2.75
CA ALA A 76 12.45 3.26 -2.11
C ALA A 76 12.01 2.15 -1.16
N TRP A 77 11.84 2.50 0.11
CA TRP A 77 11.35 1.59 1.13
C TRP A 77 9.87 1.79 1.38
N SER A 78 9.14 0.69 1.50
CA SER A 78 7.74 0.65 1.90
C SER A 78 7.54 -0.35 3.04
N HIS A 79 6.34 -0.34 3.63
CA HIS A 79 6.02 -1.13 4.81
C HIS A 79 4.71 -1.87 4.57
N PHE A 80 4.74 -3.20 4.67
CA PHE A 80 3.56 -4.04 4.53
C PHE A 80 3.15 -4.59 5.89
N THR A 81 1.86 -4.49 6.16
CA THR A 81 1.20 -5.07 7.32
C THR A 81 0.10 -6.03 6.87
N THR A 82 -0.30 -6.92 7.73
CA THR A 82 -1.41 -7.85 7.50
C THR A 82 -2.25 -7.94 8.77
N ALA A 83 -3.48 -8.39 8.67
CA ALA A 83 -4.30 -8.76 9.83
C ALA A 83 -3.76 -10.05 10.48
N GLY A 84 -2.61 -9.92 11.13
CA GLY A 84 -1.83 -11.01 11.71
C GLY A 84 -0.35 -10.70 11.72
N GLN A 85 0.48 -11.67 11.37
CA GLN A 85 1.93 -11.55 11.32
C GLN A 85 2.49 -12.30 10.12
N PHE A 86 3.43 -11.69 9.40
CA PHE A 86 4.29 -12.39 8.46
C PHE A 86 5.39 -13.12 9.23
N LEU A 87 5.59 -14.39 8.93
CA LEU A 87 6.58 -15.23 9.58
C LEU A 87 7.79 -15.52 8.70
N ASP A 88 7.55 -15.72 7.40
CA ASP A 88 8.59 -16.01 6.42
C ASP A 88 8.24 -15.45 5.05
N VAL A 89 9.23 -15.34 4.18
CA VAL A 89 9.07 -14.90 2.79
C VAL A 89 10.03 -15.69 1.89
N ALA A 90 9.55 -16.09 0.74
CA ALA A 90 10.33 -16.74 -0.30
C ALA A 90 9.94 -16.20 -1.68
N VAL A 91 10.91 -16.13 -2.59
CA VAL A 91 10.68 -15.75 -4.00
C VAL A 91 11.02 -16.94 -4.87
N LEU A 92 10.10 -17.31 -5.75
CA LEU A 92 10.25 -18.37 -6.73
C LEU A 92 9.93 -17.82 -8.12
N GLY A 93 10.97 -17.58 -8.93
CA GLY A 93 10.78 -16.91 -10.21
C GLY A 93 10.26 -15.49 -10.05
N GLU A 94 9.09 -15.20 -10.58
CA GLU A 94 8.40 -13.91 -10.49
C GLU A 94 7.43 -13.84 -9.29
N GLU A 95 7.16 -14.96 -8.64
CA GLU A 95 6.17 -15.06 -7.59
C GLU A 95 6.81 -14.92 -6.20
N THR A 96 6.17 -14.15 -5.34
CA THR A 96 6.57 -13.97 -3.94
C THR A 96 5.55 -14.64 -3.03
N TYR A 97 6.04 -15.56 -2.21
CA TYR A 97 5.24 -16.29 -1.24
C TYR A 97 5.56 -15.85 0.17
N VAL A 98 4.55 -15.77 1.01
CA VAL A 98 4.68 -15.42 2.43
C VAL A 98 3.98 -16.46 3.29
N VAL A 99 4.54 -16.74 4.45
CA VAL A 99 3.86 -17.50 5.49
C VAL A 99 3.29 -16.49 6.47
N THR A 100 1.98 -16.57 6.69
CA THR A 100 1.25 -15.71 7.62
C THR A 100 0.73 -16.49 8.81
N LYS A 101 0.64 -15.82 9.96
CA LYS A 101 -0.09 -16.29 11.14
C LYS A 101 -1.21 -15.31 11.40
N ARG A 102 -2.44 -15.79 11.37
CA ARG A 102 -3.65 -15.01 11.61
C ARG A 102 -4.42 -15.56 12.80
N THR A 103 -5.25 -14.73 13.43
CA THR A 103 -6.22 -15.20 14.42
C THR A 103 -7.59 -15.07 13.80
N LEU A 104 -8.21 -16.18 13.45
CA LEU A 104 -9.49 -16.27 12.78
C LEU A 104 -10.44 -17.11 13.65
N GLY A 105 -11.64 -16.60 13.90
CA GLY A 105 -12.60 -17.27 14.79
C GLY A 105 -12.03 -17.55 16.20
N GLY A 106 -11.05 -16.75 16.67
CA GLY A 106 -10.39 -16.93 17.95
C GLY A 106 -9.26 -17.99 17.98
N ALA A 107 -8.97 -18.65 16.86
CA ALA A 107 -7.91 -19.66 16.74
C ALA A 107 -6.73 -19.15 15.88
N ALA A 108 -5.52 -19.58 16.21
CA ALA A 108 -4.36 -19.28 15.37
C ALA A 108 -4.38 -20.15 14.11
N SER A 109 -4.34 -19.50 12.96
CA SER A 109 -4.26 -20.15 11.64
C SER A 109 -2.94 -19.75 10.96
N TYR A 110 -2.31 -20.72 10.29
CA TYR A 110 -1.08 -20.49 9.51
C TYR A 110 -1.39 -20.73 8.03
N MET A 111 -1.04 -19.79 7.20
CA MET A 111 -1.35 -19.82 5.78
C MET A 111 -0.09 -19.59 4.95
N LEU A 112 -0.01 -20.24 3.80
CA LEU A 112 0.91 -19.91 2.73
C LEU A 112 0.14 -19.09 1.70
N GLU A 113 0.55 -17.84 1.53
CA GLU A 113 -0.11 -16.87 0.66
C GLU A 113 0.86 -16.40 -0.42
N LYS A 114 0.32 -16.05 -1.58
CA LYS A 114 1.07 -15.39 -2.65
C LYS A 114 0.78 -13.89 -2.63
N LEU A 115 1.81 -13.06 -2.69
CA LEU A 115 1.63 -11.63 -2.92
C LEU A 115 1.27 -11.41 -4.39
N ASP A 116 0.13 -10.79 -4.63
CA ASP A 116 -0.40 -10.50 -5.95
C ASP A 116 -0.90 -9.06 -6.01
N SER A 117 -0.30 -8.25 -6.88
CA SER A 117 -0.64 -6.83 -7.03
C SER A 117 -2.02 -6.58 -7.66
N ALA A 118 -2.62 -7.61 -8.27
CA ALA A 118 -3.98 -7.52 -8.82
C ALA A 118 -5.06 -7.65 -7.75
N LEU A 119 -4.71 -8.14 -6.55
CA LEU A 119 -5.64 -8.30 -5.44
C LEU A 119 -5.67 -7.05 -4.57
N LEU A 120 -6.87 -6.56 -4.29
CA LEU A 120 -7.13 -5.32 -3.56
C LEU A 120 -7.51 -5.54 -2.09
N THR A 121 -7.52 -6.81 -1.65
CA THR A 121 -7.80 -7.21 -0.27
C THR A 121 -6.72 -8.18 0.22
N ASP A 122 -6.56 -8.29 1.54
CA ASP A 122 -5.60 -9.19 2.17
C ASP A 122 -6.24 -10.57 2.41
N ALA A 123 -5.46 -11.66 2.36
CA ALA A 123 -5.94 -13.05 2.37
C ALA A 123 -7.03 -13.33 1.33
N ALA A 124 -6.90 -12.70 0.18
CA ALA A 124 -7.93 -12.61 -0.84
C ALA A 124 -8.12 -13.88 -1.65
N ILE A 125 -9.35 -14.08 -2.11
CA ILE A 125 -9.68 -14.98 -3.22
C ILE A 125 -10.33 -14.16 -4.33
N SER A 126 -9.95 -14.43 -5.58
CA SER A 126 -10.60 -13.90 -6.78
C SER A 126 -11.27 -15.04 -7.54
N GLN A 127 -12.51 -14.82 -7.96
CA GLN A 127 -13.34 -15.79 -8.64
C GLN A 127 -14.09 -15.14 -9.81
N GLU A 128 -14.40 -15.96 -10.82
CA GLU A 128 -15.20 -15.57 -11.97
C GLU A 128 -16.37 -16.53 -12.17
N ALA A 129 -17.50 -16.00 -12.61
CA ALA A 129 -18.70 -16.76 -12.95
C ALA A 129 -19.14 -16.44 -14.39
N ALA A 130 -19.60 -17.46 -15.11
CA ALA A 130 -20.07 -17.29 -16.49
C ALA A 130 -21.32 -16.42 -16.60
N THR A 131 -22.10 -16.34 -15.54
CA THR A 131 -23.28 -15.47 -15.41
C THR A 131 -23.22 -14.71 -14.09
N PRO A 132 -23.66 -13.44 -14.06
CA PRO A 132 -23.70 -12.69 -12.81
C PRO A 132 -24.47 -13.43 -11.71
N GLN A 133 -23.89 -13.52 -10.54
CA GLN A 133 -24.47 -14.19 -9.36
C GLN A 133 -24.23 -13.40 -8.09
N GLN A 134 -25.03 -13.65 -7.06
CA GLN A 134 -24.90 -13.02 -5.74
C GLN A 134 -24.22 -13.92 -4.71
N ALA A 135 -24.38 -15.25 -4.84
CA ALA A 135 -23.83 -16.21 -3.88
C ALA A 135 -22.47 -16.75 -4.34
N TRP A 136 -21.48 -16.60 -3.49
CA TRP A 136 -20.09 -16.98 -3.77
C TRP A 136 -19.54 -17.84 -2.64
N SER A 137 -18.90 -18.94 -2.97
CA SER A 137 -18.32 -19.90 -2.01
C SER A 137 -16.81 -19.92 -2.12
N GLY A 138 -16.15 -20.66 -1.21
CA GLY A 138 -14.68 -20.81 -1.25
C GLY A 138 -13.93 -19.98 -0.22
N PHE A 139 -14.64 -19.21 0.61
CA PHE A 139 -14.08 -18.37 1.66
C PHE A 139 -13.91 -19.08 3.01
N ASN A 140 -13.81 -20.42 3.02
CA ASN A 140 -13.73 -21.21 4.27
C ASN A 140 -12.57 -20.78 5.19
N HIS A 141 -11.49 -20.24 4.62
CA HIS A 141 -10.34 -19.76 5.39
C HIS A 141 -10.61 -18.47 6.16
N LEU A 142 -11.70 -17.77 5.86
CA LEU A 142 -12.15 -16.53 6.52
C LEU A 142 -13.51 -16.71 7.22
N GLU A 143 -13.87 -17.94 7.59
CA GLU A 143 -15.15 -18.24 8.25
C GLU A 143 -15.37 -17.37 9.50
N GLY A 144 -16.52 -16.70 9.55
CA GLY A 144 -16.94 -15.84 10.65
C GLY A 144 -16.36 -14.42 10.61
N GLU A 145 -15.48 -14.11 9.66
CA GLU A 145 -14.90 -12.77 9.51
C GLU A 145 -15.77 -11.89 8.60
N ASP A 146 -15.73 -10.57 8.87
CA ASP A 146 -16.29 -9.56 7.97
C ASP A 146 -15.22 -9.22 6.93
N ILE A 147 -15.53 -9.43 5.66
CA ILE A 147 -14.59 -9.22 4.56
C ILE A 147 -15.05 -8.13 3.62
N SER A 148 -14.08 -7.43 3.05
CA SER A 148 -14.32 -6.44 2.00
C SER A 148 -14.39 -7.12 0.64
N LEU A 149 -15.31 -6.64 -0.19
CA LEU A 149 -15.64 -7.22 -1.48
C LEU A 149 -15.42 -6.23 -2.62
N VAL A 150 -14.89 -6.75 -3.73
CA VAL A 150 -14.77 -6.02 -5.01
C VAL A 150 -15.42 -6.87 -6.09
N GLY A 151 -16.51 -6.38 -6.68
CA GLY A 151 -17.24 -7.05 -7.76
C GLY A 151 -17.18 -6.24 -9.05
N ASP A 152 -16.85 -6.89 -10.16
CA ASP A 152 -16.72 -6.27 -11.49
C ASP A 152 -15.87 -4.98 -11.51
N GLY A 153 -14.82 -4.95 -10.63
CA GLY A 153 -13.91 -3.82 -10.48
C GLY A 153 -14.39 -2.69 -9.57
N PHE A 154 -15.52 -2.86 -8.88
CA PHE A 154 -16.08 -1.86 -7.96
C PHE A 154 -16.14 -2.38 -6.53
N VAL A 155 -15.97 -1.47 -5.58
CA VAL A 155 -16.12 -1.77 -4.15
C VAL A 155 -17.58 -2.03 -3.84
N LEU A 156 -17.87 -3.20 -3.28
CA LEU A 156 -19.18 -3.59 -2.78
C LEU A 156 -19.29 -3.39 -1.27
N ALA A 157 -20.47 -3.62 -0.72
CA ALA A 157 -20.66 -3.66 0.73
C ALA A 157 -19.87 -4.83 1.34
N ASP A 158 -19.32 -4.62 2.53
CA ASP A 158 -18.66 -5.69 3.28
C ASP A 158 -19.69 -6.78 3.64
N ALA A 159 -19.24 -8.03 3.67
CA ALA A 159 -20.11 -9.17 4.01
C ALA A 159 -19.42 -10.09 5.01
N ASN A 160 -20.24 -10.71 5.87
CA ASN A 160 -19.77 -11.76 6.79
C ASN A 160 -19.71 -13.10 6.08
N VAL A 161 -18.61 -13.84 6.30
CA VAL A 161 -18.44 -15.20 5.76
C VAL A 161 -19.19 -16.19 6.65
N SER A 162 -20.12 -16.91 6.07
CA SER A 162 -20.90 -17.92 6.77
C SER A 162 -21.03 -19.20 5.95
N GLY A 163 -20.60 -20.32 6.53
CA GLY A 163 -20.53 -21.61 5.82
C GLY A 163 -19.56 -21.62 4.64
N GLY A 164 -18.48 -20.81 4.74
CA GLY A 164 -17.50 -20.64 3.68
C GLY A 164 -18.01 -19.87 2.46
N ALA A 165 -19.11 -19.13 2.58
CA ALA A 165 -19.76 -18.40 1.50
C ALA A 165 -20.09 -16.97 1.92
N VAL A 166 -20.21 -16.09 0.91
CA VAL A 166 -20.71 -14.72 1.05
C VAL A 166 -21.82 -14.45 0.04
N THR A 167 -22.68 -13.49 0.36
CA THR A 167 -23.73 -13.03 -0.53
C THR A 167 -23.57 -11.54 -0.77
N THR A 168 -23.53 -11.13 -2.03
CA THR A 168 -23.45 -9.73 -2.45
C THR A 168 -24.86 -9.15 -2.64
N ASP A 169 -25.02 -7.85 -2.41
CA ASP A 169 -26.31 -7.18 -2.65
C ASP A 169 -26.66 -7.16 -4.15
N GLU A 170 -25.65 -7.07 -5.01
CA GLU A 170 -25.78 -7.06 -6.45
C GLU A 170 -25.17 -8.32 -7.08
N ALA A 171 -25.73 -8.76 -8.21
CA ALA A 171 -25.18 -9.86 -8.97
C ALA A 171 -23.97 -9.37 -9.77
N VAL A 172 -22.82 -10.02 -9.60
CA VAL A 172 -21.57 -9.69 -10.27
C VAL A 172 -20.98 -10.92 -10.98
N SER A 173 -20.20 -10.69 -12.02
CA SER A 173 -19.52 -11.75 -12.80
C SER A 173 -18.15 -12.09 -12.24
N THR A 174 -17.46 -11.12 -11.62
CA THR A 174 -16.17 -11.32 -10.96
C THR A 174 -16.28 -10.87 -9.51
N LEU A 175 -15.68 -11.60 -8.59
CA LEU A 175 -15.61 -11.23 -7.17
C LEU A 175 -14.21 -11.46 -6.63
N GLN A 176 -13.66 -10.42 -5.99
CA GLN A 176 -12.57 -10.53 -5.04
C GLN A 176 -13.13 -10.33 -3.64
N GLY A 177 -12.72 -11.16 -2.70
CA GLY A 177 -13.08 -11.01 -1.31
C GLY A 177 -11.92 -11.32 -0.39
N GLY A 178 -11.74 -10.54 0.66
CA GLY A 178 -10.68 -10.72 1.64
C GLY A 178 -10.72 -9.67 2.74
N MET A 179 -9.75 -9.70 3.64
CA MET A 179 -9.66 -8.77 4.75
C MET A 179 -9.27 -7.37 4.26
N ALA A 180 -9.86 -6.35 4.85
CA ALA A 180 -9.55 -4.96 4.51
C ALA A 180 -8.12 -4.59 4.93
N PHE A 181 -7.46 -3.76 4.15
CA PHE A 181 -6.25 -3.05 4.53
C PHE A 181 -6.28 -1.61 4.03
N ASN A 182 -5.47 -0.75 4.64
CA ASN A 182 -5.37 0.65 4.24
C ASN A 182 -4.03 0.92 3.57
N VAL A 183 -4.07 1.66 2.45
CA VAL A 183 -2.87 2.27 1.88
C VAL A 183 -2.71 3.65 2.53
N THR A 184 -1.54 3.93 3.09
CA THR A 184 -1.24 5.22 3.71
C THR A 184 0.07 5.79 3.18
N VAL A 185 0.01 7.02 2.70
CA VAL A 185 1.19 7.80 2.28
C VAL A 185 1.23 9.08 3.13
N GLU A 186 2.27 9.25 3.92
CA GLU A 186 2.50 10.44 4.72
C GLU A 186 3.73 11.20 4.20
N THR A 187 3.58 12.50 3.94
CA THR A 187 4.70 13.35 3.55
C THR A 187 5.59 13.65 4.77
N LEU A 188 6.87 13.88 4.53
CA LEU A 188 7.70 14.53 5.53
C LEU A 188 7.16 15.94 5.82
N PRO A 189 7.50 16.54 6.98
CA PRO A 189 7.16 17.93 7.25
C PRO A 189 7.63 18.84 6.13
N LEU A 190 6.70 19.60 5.56
CA LEU A 190 6.98 20.46 4.42
C LEU A 190 7.76 21.69 4.87
N VAL A 191 9.00 21.80 4.42
CA VAL A 191 9.87 22.93 4.69
C VAL A 191 10.09 23.68 3.38
N ALA A 192 9.51 24.87 3.25
CA ALA A 192 9.87 25.76 2.13
C ALA A 192 11.08 26.58 2.53
N SER A 193 12.17 26.46 1.80
CA SER A 193 13.33 27.32 1.93
C SER A 193 13.13 28.57 1.04
N PHE A 194 12.43 29.56 1.57
CA PHE A 194 12.49 30.91 1.00
C PHE A 194 13.56 31.69 1.75
N ASN A 195 14.60 32.12 1.04
CA ASN A 195 15.66 33.03 1.50
C ASN A 195 15.80 33.15 3.03
N SER A 196 16.75 32.43 3.58
CA SER A 196 17.34 32.60 4.91
C SER A 196 16.36 32.87 6.08
N GLY A 197 16.06 31.89 6.89
CA GLY A 197 15.70 32.11 8.28
C GLY A 197 14.29 31.72 8.74
N MET A 198 13.42 31.18 7.89
CA MET A 198 12.02 30.87 8.26
C MET A 198 11.82 29.44 8.81
N MET A 199 12.81 28.84 9.46
CA MET A 199 12.59 27.60 10.21
C MET A 199 11.76 27.88 11.46
N GLY A 200 10.60 27.23 11.59
CA GLY A 200 9.73 27.33 12.78
C GLY A 200 8.56 28.29 12.66
N GLU A 201 8.38 28.98 11.53
CA GLU A 201 7.16 29.76 11.28
C GLU A 201 5.95 28.87 10.97
N ARG A 202 4.77 29.38 11.32
CA ARG A 202 3.53 28.69 10.97
C ARG A 202 3.25 28.86 9.49
N ARG A 203 2.89 27.76 8.83
CA ARG A 203 2.53 27.71 7.41
C ARG A 203 1.15 27.13 7.23
N ARG A 204 0.45 27.67 6.25
CA ARG A 204 -0.87 27.19 5.86
C ARG A 204 -0.73 26.27 4.65
N LEU A 205 -1.34 25.09 4.71
CA LEU A 205 -1.60 24.28 3.52
C LEU A 205 -2.78 24.90 2.77
N VAL A 206 -2.60 25.26 1.52
CA VAL A 206 -3.64 25.92 0.69
C VAL A 206 -4.34 24.87 -0.15
N ALA A 207 -3.60 24.11 -0.91
CA ALA A 207 -4.11 23.06 -1.78
C ALA A 207 -3.06 21.97 -2.03
N ALA A 208 -3.52 20.80 -2.39
CA ALA A 208 -2.71 19.74 -2.97
C ALA A 208 -3.23 19.38 -4.37
N ASN A 209 -2.32 19.30 -5.33
CA ASN A 209 -2.59 18.83 -6.67
C ASN A 209 -1.98 17.45 -6.84
N PHE A 210 -2.83 16.46 -7.01
CA PHE A 210 -2.46 15.07 -7.20
C PHE A 210 -2.53 14.71 -8.67
N LEU A 211 -1.55 13.96 -9.15
CA LEU A 211 -1.65 13.28 -10.44
C LEU A 211 -1.83 11.79 -10.15
N PHE A 212 -2.96 11.26 -10.54
CA PHE A 212 -3.32 9.86 -10.37
C PHE A 212 -3.41 9.12 -11.69
N GLU A 213 -3.26 7.79 -11.61
CA GLU A 213 -3.59 6.86 -12.69
C GLU A 213 -4.50 5.77 -12.13
N GLN A 214 -5.68 5.57 -12.75
CA GLN A 214 -6.64 4.51 -12.38
C GLN A 214 -6.85 4.38 -10.86
N THR A 215 -6.96 5.52 -10.15
CA THR A 215 -7.07 5.54 -8.70
C THR A 215 -8.52 5.67 -8.27
N GLY A 216 -8.92 4.81 -7.34
CA GLY A 216 -10.21 4.87 -6.67
C GLY A 216 -10.24 5.90 -5.53
N ASN A 217 -11.23 5.80 -4.68
CA ASN A 217 -11.51 6.76 -3.60
C ASN A 217 -10.31 6.95 -2.65
N ILE A 218 -10.05 8.20 -2.27
CA ILE A 218 -8.99 8.55 -1.31
C ILE A 218 -9.51 9.49 -0.23
N TRP A 219 -8.85 9.49 0.91
CA TRP A 219 -9.01 10.49 1.96
C TRP A 219 -7.70 11.26 2.12
N VAL A 220 -7.84 12.56 2.33
CA VAL A 220 -6.70 13.47 2.48
C VAL A 220 -6.81 14.16 3.83
N GLU A 221 -5.81 13.97 4.70
CA GLU A 221 -5.74 14.61 5.99
C GLU A 221 -4.65 15.68 5.99
N ALA A 222 -5.03 16.90 6.36
CA ALA A 222 -4.14 18.04 6.49
C ALA A 222 -4.31 18.64 7.89
N GLY A 223 -3.42 18.31 8.80
CA GLY A 223 -3.51 18.70 10.20
C GLY A 223 -4.69 18.03 10.92
N LYS A 224 -5.76 18.78 11.20
CA LYS A 224 -6.97 18.24 11.85
C LYS A 224 -8.16 18.09 10.89
N SER A 225 -7.96 18.39 9.62
CA SER A 225 -9.03 18.39 8.62
C SER A 225 -8.91 17.13 7.77
N LEU A 226 -9.93 16.28 7.82
CA LEU A 226 -10.09 15.15 6.92
C LEU A 226 -10.98 15.56 5.75
N ILE A 227 -10.47 15.47 4.54
CA ILE A 227 -11.13 15.83 3.30
C ILE A 227 -11.35 14.55 2.49
N LYS A 228 -12.58 14.34 2.05
CA LYS A 228 -12.99 13.22 1.19
C LYS A 228 -13.38 13.80 -0.16
N PRO A 229 -12.44 13.91 -1.13
CA PRO A 229 -12.76 14.47 -2.43
C PRO A 229 -13.78 13.59 -3.14
N SER A 230 -14.72 14.24 -3.86
CA SER A 230 -15.65 13.50 -4.70
C SER A 230 -14.99 13.11 -6.01
N PHE A 231 -15.10 11.83 -6.36
CA PHE A 231 -14.65 11.28 -7.64
C PHE A 231 -15.75 11.31 -8.71
N ARG A 232 -16.95 11.77 -8.36
CA ARG A 232 -18.04 11.97 -9.31
C ARG A 232 -17.93 13.35 -9.96
N SER A 233 -18.08 13.39 -11.28
CA SER A 233 -18.19 14.64 -12.01
C SER A 233 -19.53 15.32 -11.72
N PHE A 234 -19.52 16.65 -11.59
CA PHE A 234 -20.73 17.44 -11.41
C PHE A 234 -21.66 17.26 -12.63
N GLY A 235 -22.94 16.97 -12.38
CA GLY A 235 -23.93 16.76 -13.45
C GLY A 235 -23.99 15.33 -14.01
N SER A 236 -23.23 14.37 -13.48
CA SER A 236 -23.40 12.97 -13.87
C SER A 236 -24.69 12.39 -13.26
N ASN A 237 -25.55 11.85 -14.12
CA ASN A 237 -26.85 11.25 -13.74
C ASN A 237 -26.75 9.78 -13.32
N MET A 238 -25.60 9.36 -12.80
CA MET A 238 -25.37 7.95 -12.48
C MET A 238 -25.66 7.69 -11.00
N LEU A 239 -26.90 7.54 -10.62
CA LEU A 239 -27.28 7.29 -9.23
C LEU A 239 -26.92 5.86 -8.78
N ASP A 240 -27.05 4.88 -9.65
CA ASP A 240 -26.82 3.46 -9.33
C ASP A 240 -25.49 2.92 -9.90
N THR A 241 -24.58 3.81 -10.30
CA THR A 241 -23.26 3.41 -10.80
C THR A 241 -22.19 3.91 -9.87
N PRO A 242 -21.25 3.06 -9.44
CA PRO A 242 -20.10 3.49 -8.64
C PRO A 242 -19.26 4.56 -9.36
N PRO A 243 -18.57 5.45 -8.64
CA PRO A 243 -17.67 6.41 -9.28
C PRO A 243 -16.54 5.68 -10.00
N ALA A 244 -16.24 6.10 -11.22
CA ALA A 244 -15.11 5.56 -11.97
C ALA A 244 -13.77 5.96 -11.32
N ASN A 245 -12.75 5.12 -11.53
CA ASN A 245 -11.38 5.46 -11.13
C ASN A 245 -10.90 6.71 -11.90
N ILE A 246 -10.15 7.57 -11.20
CA ILE A 246 -9.62 8.80 -11.79
C ILE A 246 -8.24 8.53 -12.40
N SER A 247 -8.05 9.03 -13.63
CA SER A 247 -6.74 9.25 -14.26
C SER A 247 -6.63 10.74 -14.62
N GLY A 248 -5.57 11.38 -14.10
CA GLY A 248 -5.33 12.81 -14.33
C GLY A 248 -5.16 13.60 -13.04
N TRP A 249 -5.29 14.92 -13.16
CA TRP A 249 -5.07 15.85 -12.06
C TRP A 249 -6.31 16.01 -11.19
N LEU A 250 -6.12 15.95 -9.88
CA LEU A 250 -7.14 16.27 -8.88
C LEU A 250 -6.59 17.33 -7.94
N LYS A 251 -7.24 18.49 -7.90
CA LYS A 251 -6.93 19.55 -6.92
C LYS A 251 -7.84 19.44 -5.72
N VAL A 252 -7.23 19.31 -4.55
CA VAL A 252 -7.91 19.24 -3.25
C VAL A 252 -7.57 20.49 -2.46
N PRO A 253 -8.54 21.37 -2.14
CA PRO A 253 -8.32 22.50 -1.25
C PRO A 253 -8.02 21.98 0.16
N LEU A 254 -6.97 22.50 0.78
CA LEU A 254 -6.53 22.11 2.10
C LEU A 254 -6.79 23.21 3.11
N GLY A 255 -6.66 22.88 4.38
CA GLY A 255 -6.76 23.81 5.49
C GLY A 255 -5.76 23.44 6.58
N GLY A 256 -5.52 24.38 7.47
CA GLY A 256 -4.67 24.15 8.63
C GLY A 256 -3.43 25.03 8.64
N LEU A 257 -3.03 25.42 9.83
CA LEU A 257 -1.85 26.22 10.10
C LEU A 257 -0.95 25.44 11.07
N SER A 258 0.26 25.11 10.63
CA SER A 258 1.20 24.31 11.43
C SER A 258 2.63 24.81 11.25
N ARG A 259 3.50 24.57 12.23
CA ARG A 259 4.94 24.77 12.11
C ARG A 259 5.63 23.64 11.32
N ALA A 260 5.02 22.47 11.31
CA ALA A 260 5.48 21.29 10.58
C ALA A 260 4.29 20.66 9.85
N PRO A 261 3.77 21.32 8.79
CA PRO A 261 2.62 20.82 8.07
C PRO A 261 2.97 19.50 7.38
N LYS A 262 2.13 18.50 7.59
CA LYS A 262 2.18 17.19 6.92
C LYS A 262 0.89 16.96 6.18
N LEU A 263 0.96 16.16 5.14
CA LEU A 263 -0.18 15.66 4.41
C LEU A 263 -0.19 14.14 4.51
N THR A 264 -1.31 13.57 4.91
CA THR A 264 -1.54 12.13 4.91
C THR A 264 -2.62 11.79 3.90
N ILE A 265 -2.33 10.86 3.02
CA ILE A 265 -3.25 10.32 2.02
C ILE A 265 -3.55 8.90 2.45
N THR A 266 -4.81 8.56 2.59
CA THR A 266 -5.24 7.21 2.96
C THR A 266 -6.26 6.71 1.97
N GLN A 267 -6.12 5.45 1.54
CA GLN A 267 -7.16 4.74 0.83
C GLN A 267 -7.71 3.64 1.75
N PRO A 268 -8.92 3.80 2.28
CA PRO A 268 -9.49 2.88 3.25
C PRO A 268 -10.33 1.77 2.62
N GLN A 269 -10.54 1.82 1.31
CA GLN A 269 -11.38 0.88 0.58
C GLN A 269 -10.54 0.05 -0.39
N PRO A 270 -10.95 -1.18 -0.72
CA PRO A 270 -10.23 -2.03 -1.67
C PRO A 270 -10.40 -1.52 -3.11
N ALA A 271 -9.66 -0.48 -3.45
CA ALA A 271 -9.67 0.13 -4.77
C ALA A 271 -8.23 0.36 -5.25
N PRO A 272 -7.97 0.44 -6.56
CA PRO A 272 -6.64 0.72 -7.08
C PRO A 272 -6.11 2.07 -6.59
N PHE A 273 -4.80 2.16 -6.34
CA PHE A 273 -4.14 3.38 -5.89
C PHE A 273 -2.79 3.57 -6.58
N HIS A 274 -2.73 4.51 -7.52
CA HIS A 274 -1.49 4.89 -8.20
C HIS A 274 -1.30 6.41 -8.15
N LEU A 275 -0.47 6.87 -7.23
CA LEU A 275 -0.08 8.27 -7.10
C LEU A 275 1.22 8.50 -7.87
N LEU A 276 1.14 9.27 -8.97
CA LEU A 276 2.29 9.57 -9.83
C LEU A 276 3.03 10.83 -9.39
N SER A 277 2.30 11.85 -8.93
CA SER A 277 2.89 13.12 -8.50
C SER A 277 2.02 13.82 -7.47
N LEU A 278 2.66 14.58 -6.60
CA LEU A 278 2.02 15.43 -5.60
C LEU A 278 2.71 16.79 -5.59
N THR A 279 1.93 17.84 -5.83
CA THR A 279 2.36 19.24 -5.68
C THR A 279 1.54 19.92 -4.60
N ILE A 280 2.18 20.56 -3.63
CA ILE A 280 1.51 21.19 -2.50
C ILE A 280 1.70 22.70 -2.55
N GLU A 281 0.60 23.44 -2.47
CA GLU A 281 0.59 24.90 -2.39
C GLU A 281 0.63 25.31 -0.90
N LEU A 282 1.67 26.08 -0.55
CA LEU A 282 1.88 26.60 0.79
C LEU A 282 1.60 28.11 0.80
N GLY A 283 0.85 28.57 1.82
CA GLY A 283 0.71 29.99 2.16
C GLY A 283 1.56 30.34 3.39
N VAL A 284 2.11 31.52 3.40
CA VAL A 284 2.84 32.13 4.53
C VAL A 284 1.88 32.96 5.36
#